data_799a327b01c3558665d13ad38b14bb9c
#
_entry.id   799a327b01c3558665d13ad38b14bb9c
#
_cell.length_a   1.000
_cell.length_b   1.000
_cell.length_c   1.000
_cell.angle_alpha   90.00
_cell.angle_beta   90.00
_cell.angle_gamma   90.00
#
_symmetry.space_group_name_H-M   'P 1'
#
loop_
_entity.id
_entity.type
_entity.pdbx_description
1 polymer ?
#
loop_
_entity_poly.entity_id
_entity_poly.type
_entity_poly.pdbx_seq_one_letter_code
_entity_poly.pdbx_strand_id
1 'polypeptide(L)'
;NGPDSAQSLEGGQTAQDRPDRVARVFEQKKDQLMHDLITGQILGKVVAHMHVIEFQKRGLPHAHILIILASEDRSMTADGVDLAVCAELPPDPEDAQDEEEAEQRRRLQDIVLSNMVHGPCGADNPKCPCMENGRCSKNYPKPFQKQTVVDPDNNNPTYRRRAPEDGGRQIVCKKSGRTVDNRWVVPYNPFLSLRMNCHINNEMCTSPKASKYLYKYLTKGSDRAMVANDNLEEQGKDS
;
A
#
# COMPACT_ATOMS: atom_id res chain seq x y z
N ASN A 1 -4.67 -1.92 8.09
CA ASN A 1 -5.07 -1.39 9.39
C ASN A 1 -5.74 -0.03 9.18
N GLY A 2 -6.97 -0.02 8.74
CA GLY A 2 -7.78 1.20 8.70
C GLY A 2 -8.40 1.47 10.08
N PRO A 3 -8.89 2.71 10.33
CA PRO A 3 -9.54 3.09 11.59
C PRO A 3 -10.71 2.19 11.97
N ASP A 4 -11.40 1.58 11.01
CA ASP A 4 -12.56 0.72 11.28
C ASP A 4 -12.20 -0.58 12.03
N SER A 5 -11.00 -1.13 11.82
CA SER A 5 -10.53 -2.28 12.59
C SER A 5 -10.20 -1.92 14.04
N ALA A 6 -9.77 -0.68 14.30
CA ALA A 6 -9.52 -0.18 15.65
C ALA A 6 -10.83 0.19 16.38
N GLN A 7 -11.83 0.72 15.68
CA GLN A 7 -13.14 1.06 16.24
C GLN A 7 -13.95 -0.17 16.66
N SER A 8 -13.67 -1.34 16.09
CA SER A 8 -14.36 -2.59 16.45
C SER A 8 -13.75 -3.29 17.68
N LEU A 9 -12.69 -2.74 18.28
CA LEU A 9 -12.01 -3.30 19.45
C LEU A 9 -12.54 -2.62 20.74
N GLU A 10 -12.68 -3.41 21.80
CA GLU A 10 -13.00 -2.88 23.12
C GLU A 10 -11.78 -2.20 23.74
N GLY A 11 -11.99 -1.25 24.64
CA GLY A 11 -10.91 -0.45 25.20
C GLY A 11 -9.77 -1.32 25.76
N GLY A 12 -8.55 -1.06 25.29
CA GLY A 12 -7.34 -1.79 25.67
C GLY A 12 -7.00 -3.01 24.83
N GLN A 13 -7.88 -3.47 23.93
CA GLN A 13 -7.59 -4.59 23.02
C GLN A 13 -6.77 -4.12 21.81
N THR A 14 -5.87 -4.98 21.36
CA THR A 14 -5.12 -4.82 20.11
C THR A 14 -5.71 -5.71 19.01
N ALA A 15 -5.32 -5.46 17.75
CA ALA A 15 -5.71 -6.31 16.63
C ALA A 15 -5.26 -7.78 16.80
N GLN A 16 -4.18 -8.00 17.56
CA GLN A 16 -3.66 -9.36 17.86
C GLN A 16 -4.54 -10.12 18.85
N ASP A 17 -5.26 -9.41 19.72
CA ASP A 17 -6.15 -10.03 20.71
C ASP A 17 -7.49 -10.48 20.08
N ARG A 18 -7.82 -9.92 18.90
CA ARG A 18 -9.09 -10.21 18.22
C ARG A 18 -8.88 -10.51 16.73
N PRO A 19 -8.14 -11.57 16.37
CA PRO A 19 -7.91 -11.96 14.98
C PRO A 19 -9.21 -12.29 14.23
N ASP A 20 -10.23 -12.77 14.93
CA ASP A 20 -11.55 -13.02 14.39
C ASP A 20 -12.24 -11.75 13.85
N ARG A 21 -12.18 -10.66 14.61
CA ARG A 21 -12.74 -9.35 14.19
C ARG A 21 -11.93 -8.75 13.04
N VAL A 22 -10.60 -8.82 13.14
CA VAL A 22 -9.70 -8.32 12.09
C VAL A 22 -9.96 -9.04 10.77
N ALA A 23 -10.07 -10.37 10.78
CA ALA A 23 -10.35 -11.18 9.59
C ALA A 23 -11.71 -10.80 8.98
N ARG A 24 -12.75 -10.64 9.80
CA ARG A 24 -14.10 -10.28 9.34
C ARG A 24 -14.15 -8.88 8.70
N VAL A 25 -13.55 -7.87 9.34
CA VAL A 25 -13.49 -6.51 8.79
C VAL A 25 -12.68 -6.48 7.50
N PHE A 26 -11.57 -7.23 7.47
CA PHE A 26 -10.75 -7.35 6.26
C PHE A 26 -11.53 -7.98 5.10
N GLU A 27 -12.27 -9.08 5.35
CA GLU A 27 -13.07 -9.76 4.34
C GLU A 27 -14.14 -8.82 3.76
N GLN A 28 -14.88 -8.11 4.62
CA GLN A 28 -15.87 -7.12 4.18
C GLN A 28 -15.27 -6.02 3.30
N LYS A 29 -14.11 -5.48 3.69
CA LYS A 29 -13.42 -4.45 2.90
C LYS A 29 -12.88 -5.02 1.58
N LYS A 30 -12.35 -6.24 1.59
CA LYS A 30 -11.90 -6.92 0.37
C LYS A 30 -13.08 -7.14 -0.59
N ASP A 31 -14.22 -7.61 -0.09
CA ASP A 31 -15.41 -7.85 -0.92
C ASP A 31 -15.96 -6.53 -1.49
N GLN A 32 -15.97 -5.46 -0.69
CA GLN A 32 -16.33 -4.13 -1.19
C GLN A 32 -15.38 -3.64 -2.28
N LEU A 33 -14.06 -3.81 -2.08
CA LEU A 33 -13.06 -3.45 -3.09
C LEU A 33 -13.25 -4.26 -4.37
N MET A 34 -13.46 -5.58 -4.26
CA MET A 34 -13.70 -6.43 -5.42
C MET A 34 -14.99 -6.05 -6.16
N HIS A 35 -16.04 -5.70 -5.42
CA HIS A 35 -17.28 -5.18 -6.02
C HIS A 35 -17.04 -3.86 -6.77
N ASP A 36 -16.35 -2.90 -6.15
CA ASP A 36 -16.03 -1.61 -6.77
C ASP A 36 -15.18 -1.79 -8.04
N LEU A 37 -14.21 -2.72 -8.02
CA LEU A 37 -13.35 -3.02 -9.17
C LEU A 37 -14.09 -3.74 -10.31
N ILE A 38 -14.86 -4.78 -9.99
CA ILE A 38 -15.43 -5.69 -11.01
C ILE A 38 -16.80 -5.18 -11.50
N THR A 39 -17.69 -4.87 -10.56
CA THR A 39 -19.07 -4.43 -10.87
C THR A 39 -19.11 -2.92 -11.10
N GLY A 40 -18.46 -2.15 -10.22
CA GLY A 40 -18.36 -0.70 -10.34
C GLY A 40 -17.42 -0.22 -11.44
N GLN A 41 -16.52 -1.07 -11.92
CA GLN A 41 -15.57 -0.78 -13.01
C GLN A 41 -14.78 0.52 -12.82
N ILE A 42 -14.46 0.85 -11.57
CA ILE A 42 -13.83 2.13 -11.19
C ILE A 42 -12.44 2.37 -11.81
N LEU A 43 -11.79 1.33 -12.29
CA LEU A 43 -10.52 1.40 -13.04
C LEU A 43 -10.67 0.99 -14.50
N GLY A 44 -11.92 0.77 -14.98
CA GLY A 44 -12.25 0.22 -16.28
C GLY A 44 -12.81 -1.20 -16.21
N LYS A 45 -13.25 -1.73 -17.35
CA LYS A 45 -13.87 -3.06 -17.47
C LYS A 45 -12.85 -4.17 -17.18
N VAL A 46 -13.08 -4.91 -16.10
CA VAL A 46 -12.27 -6.05 -15.71
C VAL A 46 -12.70 -7.29 -16.49
N VAL A 47 -11.79 -7.88 -17.28
CA VAL A 47 -12.04 -9.12 -18.04
C VAL A 47 -11.57 -10.37 -17.32
N ALA A 48 -10.60 -10.23 -16.41
CA ALA A 48 -10.15 -11.30 -15.51
C ALA A 48 -9.54 -10.71 -14.24
N HIS A 49 -9.61 -11.45 -13.16
CA HIS A 49 -8.94 -11.10 -11.92
C HIS A 49 -8.45 -12.34 -11.16
N MET A 50 -7.48 -12.13 -10.29
CA MET A 50 -6.97 -13.13 -9.36
C MET A 50 -6.60 -12.43 -8.07
N HIS A 51 -6.81 -13.06 -6.93
CA HIS A 51 -6.32 -12.56 -5.65
C HIS A 51 -5.83 -13.68 -4.76
N VAL A 52 -4.90 -13.33 -3.86
CA VAL A 52 -4.35 -14.21 -2.82
C VAL A 52 -4.34 -13.46 -1.51
N ILE A 53 -4.74 -14.12 -0.43
CA ILE A 53 -4.68 -13.57 0.93
C ILE A 53 -3.46 -14.18 1.62
N GLU A 54 -2.60 -13.31 2.14
CA GLU A 54 -1.43 -13.67 2.94
C GLU A 54 -1.61 -13.13 4.37
N PHE A 55 -1.45 -13.99 5.37
CA PHE A 55 -1.38 -13.56 6.76
C PHE A 55 0.08 -13.26 7.11
N GLN A 56 0.36 -12.02 7.45
CA GLN A 56 1.71 -11.59 7.86
C GLN A 56 2.04 -12.13 9.25
N LYS A 57 3.34 -12.17 9.61
CA LYS A 57 3.84 -12.65 10.93
C LYS A 57 3.13 -12.05 12.15
N ARG A 58 2.53 -10.86 12.01
CA ARG A 58 1.75 -10.20 13.06
C ARG A 58 0.26 -10.54 13.04
N GLY A 59 -0.16 -11.56 12.27
CA GLY A 59 -1.55 -12.00 12.16
C GLY A 59 -2.45 -11.07 11.35
N LEU A 60 -1.90 -10.05 10.69
CA LEU A 60 -2.67 -9.12 9.87
C LEU A 60 -2.83 -9.65 8.45
N PRO A 61 -4.06 -9.75 7.92
CA PRO A 61 -4.30 -10.19 6.56
C PRO A 61 -3.86 -9.12 5.55
N HIS A 62 -3.34 -9.59 4.42
CA HIS A 62 -2.91 -8.80 3.27
C HIS A 62 -3.44 -9.45 2.00
N ALA A 63 -4.04 -8.68 1.10
CA ALA A 63 -4.51 -9.19 -0.19
C ALA A 63 -3.60 -8.70 -1.32
N HIS A 64 -3.19 -9.62 -2.18
CA HIS A 64 -2.55 -9.34 -3.46
C HIS A 64 -3.61 -9.56 -4.53
N ILE A 65 -3.96 -8.51 -5.26
CA ILE A 65 -5.02 -8.53 -6.26
C ILE A 65 -4.41 -8.16 -7.60
N LEU A 66 -4.61 -9.01 -8.61
CA LEU A 66 -4.32 -8.72 -10.00
C LEU A 66 -5.64 -8.58 -10.74
N ILE A 67 -5.80 -7.48 -11.46
CA ILE A 67 -6.91 -7.28 -12.38
C ILE A 67 -6.38 -7.13 -13.80
N ILE A 68 -7.10 -7.67 -14.77
CA ILE A 68 -6.81 -7.54 -16.19
C ILE A 68 -7.97 -6.74 -16.78
N LEU A 69 -7.65 -5.55 -17.27
CA LEU A 69 -8.63 -4.68 -17.91
C LEU A 69 -8.86 -5.09 -19.38
N ALA A 70 -10.01 -4.75 -19.91
CA ALA A 70 -10.30 -4.85 -21.33
C ALA A 70 -9.31 -3.99 -22.13
N SER A 71 -9.06 -4.34 -23.39
CA SER A 71 -8.05 -3.67 -24.23
C SER A 71 -8.34 -2.18 -24.42
N GLU A 72 -9.61 -1.83 -24.53
CA GLU A 72 -10.11 -0.47 -24.71
C GLU A 72 -9.89 0.43 -23.46
N ASP A 73 -9.80 -0.17 -22.26
CA ASP A 73 -9.63 0.53 -20.99
C ASP A 73 -8.17 0.51 -20.51
N ARG A 74 -7.28 -0.14 -21.25
CA ARG A 74 -5.85 -0.14 -20.95
C ARG A 74 -5.21 1.12 -21.47
N SER A 75 -5.05 2.11 -20.61
CA SER A 75 -4.25 3.27 -21.02
C SER A 75 -2.76 2.98 -20.84
N MET A 76 -2.03 3.02 -21.94
CA MET A 76 -0.56 2.86 -21.98
C MET A 76 0.15 4.19 -22.21
N THR A 77 -0.57 5.31 -22.05
CA THR A 77 0.01 6.66 -22.10
C THR A 77 0.40 7.15 -20.70
N ALA A 78 1.34 8.07 -20.62
CA ALA A 78 1.75 8.65 -19.34
C ALA A 78 0.56 9.25 -18.57
N ASP A 79 -0.31 10.01 -19.28
CA ASP A 79 -1.51 10.61 -18.68
C ASP A 79 -2.48 9.58 -18.15
N GLY A 80 -2.70 8.49 -18.90
CA GLY A 80 -3.59 7.43 -18.44
C GLY A 80 -3.03 6.64 -17.25
N VAL A 81 -1.72 6.48 -17.19
CA VAL A 81 -1.07 5.92 -15.99
C VAL A 81 -1.26 6.86 -14.81
N ASP A 82 -1.05 8.17 -14.99
CA ASP A 82 -1.19 9.17 -13.93
C ASP A 82 -2.63 9.31 -13.39
N LEU A 83 -3.64 8.99 -14.21
CA LEU A 83 -5.04 8.92 -13.76
C LEU A 83 -5.29 7.73 -12.82
N ALA A 84 -4.63 6.61 -13.06
CA ALA A 84 -4.84 5.38 -12.30
C ALA A 84 -3.88 5.25 -11.09
N VAL A 85 -2.67 5.80 -11.21
CA VAL A 85 -1.61 5.64 -10.19
C VAL A 85 -0.92 6.97 -9.91
N CYS A 86 -0.94 7.36 -8.66
CA CYS A 86 -0.22 8.53 -8.14
C CYS A 86 0.96 8.08 -7.26
N ALA A 87 2.13 8.68 -7.46
CA ALA A 87 3.30 8.47 -6.61
C ALA A 87 3.84 9.79 -6.03
N GLU A 88 2.96 10.77 -5.85
CA GLU A 88 3.24 12.09 -5.29
C GLU A 88 2.39 12.34 -4.04
N LEU A 89 2.85 13.24 -3.19
CA LEU A 89 2.04 13.74 -2.08
C LEU A 89 0.79 14.46 -2.62
N PRO A 90 -0.36 14.34 -1.96
CA PRO A 90 -1.61 14.95 -2.42
C PRO A 90 -1.51 16.46 -2.54
N PRO A 91 -2.38 17.08 -3.35
CA PRO A 91 -2.50 18.53 -3.45
C PRO A 91 -2.77 19.19 -2.10
N ASP A 92 -2.34 20.44 -1.95
CA ASP A 92 -2.57 21.20 -0.73
C ASP A 92 -4.07 21.48 -0.54
N PRO A 93 -4.61 21.27 0.65
CA PRO A 93 -5.97 21.70 0.96
C PRO A 93 -6.20 23.21 0.77
N GLU A 94 -5.17 24.03 0.95
CA GLU A 94 -5.25 25.48 0.78
C GLU A 94 -5.42 25.92 -0.70
N ASP A 95 -5.03 25.06 -1.65
CA ASP A 95 -5.20 25.28 -3.09
C ASP A 95 -6.57 24.78 -3.61
N ALA A 96 -7.49 24.39 -2.75
CA ALA A 96 -8.80 23.86 -3.14
C ALA A 96 -9.74 24.99 -3.61
N GLN A 97 -10.65 24.66 -4.52
CA GLN A 97 -11.63 25.60 -5.06
C GLN A 97 -12.79 25.88 -4.10
N ASP A 98 -13.12 24.90 -3.28
CA ASP A 98 -14.17 24.99 -2.28
C ASP A 98 -13.84 24.13 -1.03
N GLU A 99 -14.70 24.25 0.01
CA GLU A 99 -14.48 23.56 1.28
C GLU A 99 -14.65 22.04 1.18
N GLU A 100 -15.48 21.54 0.27
CA GLU A 100 -15.65 20.10 0.06
C GLU A 100 -14.39 19.50 -0.53
N GLU A 101 -13.81 20.14 -1.53
CA GLU A 101 -12.52 19.74 -2.11
C GLU A 101 -11.38 19.85 -1.07
N ALA A 102 -11.37 20.93 -0.27
CA ALA A 102 -10.37 21.10 0.78
C ALA A 102 -10.43 19.97 1.81
N GLU A 103 -11.63 19.56 2.23
CA GLU A 103 -11.82 18.44 3.16
C GLU A 103 -11.39 17.10 2.54
N GLN A 104 -11.72 16.86 1.28
CA GLN A 104 -11.26 15.65 0.57
C GLN A 104 -9.72 15.60 0.47
N ARG A 105 -9.07 16.73 0.17
CA ARG A 105 -7.62 16.84 0.11
C ARG A 105 -6.98 16.62 1.49
N ARG A 106 -7.53 17.20 2.56
CA ARG A 106 -7.08 16.97 3.95
C ARG A 106 -7.14 15.49 4.29
N ARG A 107 -8.29 14.87 4.03
CA ARG A 107 -8.49 13.45 4.30
C ARG A 107 -7.53 12.57 3.48
N LEU A 108 -7.34 12.85 2.20
CA LEU A 108 -6.38 12.11 1.36
C LEU A 108 -4.95 12.29 1.87
N GLN A 109 -4.58 13.50 2.28
CA GLN A 109 -3.25 13.79 2.82
C GLN A 109 -3.00 13.00 4.12
N ASP A 110 -3.96 12.95 5.03
CA ASP A 110 -3.85 12.17 6.27
C ASP A 110 -3.72 10.66 5.98
N ILE A 111 -4.46 10.14 5.03
CA ILE A 111 -4.39 8.72 4.61
C ILE A 111 -3.01 8.42 4.00
N VAL A 112 -2.54 9.26 3.08
CA VAL A 112 -1.26 9.05 2.40
C VAL A 112 -0.09 9.14 3.40
N LEU A 113 -0.08 10.16 4.25
CA LEU A 113 0.97 10.33 5.26
C LEU A 113 0.98 9.21 6.31
N SER A 114 -0.18 8.65 6.61
CA SER A 114 -0.30 7.56 7.59
C SER A 114 -0.02 6.18 7.01
N ASN A 115 -0.35 5.93 5.74
CA ASN A 115 -0.38 4.59 5.17
C ASN A 115 0.51 4.41 3.92
N MET A 116 0.77 5.49 3.16
CA MET A 116 1.40 5.40 1.85
C MET A 116 2.78 6.07 1.78
N VAL A 117 3.41 6.33 2.92
CA VAL A 117 4.79 6.81 3.01
C VAL A 117 5.69 5.67 3.47
N HIS A 118 6.70 5.36 2.68
CA HIS A 118 7.69 4.35 3.04
C HIS A 118 8.70 4.92 4.06
N GLY A 119 9.01 4.12 5.06
CA GLY A 119 10.06 4.46 6.02
C GLY A 119 9.54 4.99 7.38
N PRO A 120 10.44 5.56 8.18
CA PRO A 120 11.86 5.82 7.88
C PRO A 120 12.69 4.54 7.73
N CYS A 121 13.67 4.58 6.83
CA CYS A 121 14.68 3.54 6.64
C CYS A 121 16.02 4.17 6.19
N GLY A 122 17.02 3.39 5.90
CA GLY A 122 18.36 3.90 5.58
C GLY A 122 19.09 4.40 6.83
N ALA A 123 19.77 5.53 6.71
CA ALA A 123 20.51 6.14 7.82
C ALA A 123 19.61 6.51 9.01
N ASP A 124 18.36 6.94 8.73
CA ASP A 124 17.40 7.34 9.76
C ASP A 124 16.89 6.13 10.59
N ASN A 125 16.86 4.94 9.98
CA ASN A 125 16.47 3.70 10.66
C ASN A 125 17.13 2.49 10.00
N PRO A 126 18.40 2.21 10.34
CA PRO A 126 19.16 1.10 9.73
C PRO A 126 18.63 -0.30 10.12
N LYS A 127 17.81 -0.39 11.19
CA LYS A 127 17.19 -1.64 11.65
C LYS A 127 15.77 -1.84 11.10
N CYS A 128 15.31 -0.97 10.17
CA CYS A 128 14.01 -1.12 9.55
C CYS A 128 13.91 -2.49 8.81
N PRO A 129 12.76 -3.19 8.89
CA PRO A 129 12.59 -4.50 8.26
C PRO A 129 12.85 -4.56 6.75
N CYS A 130 12.81 -3.41 6.05
CA CYS A 130 13.15 -3.33 4.63
C CYS A 130 14.66 -3.22 4.35
N MET A 131 15.50 -3.12 5.40
CA MET A 131 16.95 -2.97 5.21
C MET A 131 17.62 -4.31 5.01
N GLU A 132 18.34 -4.45 3.90
CA GLU A 132 19.16 -5.61 3.54
C GLU A 132 20.54 -5.11 3.09
N ASN A 133 21.61 -5.60 3.71
CA ASN A 133 22.98 -5.20 3.37
C ASN A 133 23.21 -3.67 3.36
N GLY A 134 22.61 -2.95 4.31
CA GLY A 134 22.77 -1.50 4.43
C GLY A 134 21.93 -0.68 3.43
N ARG A 135 21.06 -1.32 2.63
CA ARG A 135 20.22 -0.66 1.64
C ARG A 135 18.76 -1.08 1.80
N CYS A 136 17.85 -0.19 1.42
CA CYS A 136 16.42 -0.53 1.39
C CYS A 136 16.14 -1.52 0.24
N SER A 137 15.63 -2.72 0.55
CA SER A 137 15.27 -3.76 -0.44
C SER A 137 14.13 -3.33 -1.38
N LYS A 138 13.41 -2.25 -1.02
CA LYS A 138 12.38 -1.61 -1.85
C LYS A 138 12.92 -0.43 -2.66
N ASN A 139 14.22 -0.14 -2.57
CA ASN A 139 14.91 0.97 -3.25
C ASN A 139 14.28 2.35 -2.94
N TYR A 140 13.95 2.62 -1.65
CA TYR A 140 13.60 3.95 -1.19
C TYR A 140 14.84 4.67 -0.59
N PRO A 141 14.92 6.01 -0.77
CA PRO A 141 14.04 6.87 -1.55
C PRO A 141 14.14 6.61 -3.05
N LYS A 142 13.01 6.72 -3.75
CA LYS A 142 13.00 6.64 -5.23
C LYS A 142 13.65 7.89 -5.83
N PRO A 143 14.19 7.86 -7.06
CA PRO A 143 14.63 9.07 -7.72
C PRO A 143 13.46 10.02 -8.00
N PHE A 144 13.73 11.32 -8.08
CA PHE A 144 12.79 12.25 -8.66
C PHE A 144 12.58 11.95 -10.15
N GLN A 145 11.35 12.17 -10.61
CA GLN A 145 10.93 11.92 -11.98
C GLN A 145 9.91 13.00 -12.38
N LYS A 146 10.26 13.83 -13.39
CA LYS A 146 9.43 14.98 -13.78
C LYS A 146 8.09 14.59 -14.37
N GLN A 147 8.02 13.46 -15.08
CA GLN A 147 6.81 12.94 -15.72
C GLN A 147 6.86 11.42 -15.74
N THR A 148 5.69 10.80 -15.79
CA THR A 148 5.58 9.35 -15.94
C THR A 148 6.15 8.92 -17.29
N VAL A 149 6.96 7.87 -17.26
CA VAL A 149 7.53 7.26 -18.47
C VAL A 149 6.99 5.84 -18.59
N VAL A 150 6.38 5.58 -19.74
CA VAL A 150 5.93 4.24 -20.14
C VAL A 150 6.88 3.75 -21.23
N ASP A 151 7.74 2.82 -20.87
CA ASP A 151 8.69 2.21 -21.78
C ASP A 151 8.10 0.87 -22.28
N PRO A 152 7.89 0.67 -23.58
CA PRO A 152 7.38 -0.57 -24.13
C PRO A 152 8.25 -1.80 -23.80
N ASP A 153 9.55 -1.60 -23.67
CA ASP A 153 10.52 -2.65 -23.36
C ASP A 153 10.69 -2.89 -21.85
N ASN A 154 10.23 -1.94 -21.04
CA ASN A 154 10.27 -2.01 -19.59
C ASN A 154 8.88 -2.39 -19.04
N ASN A 155 8.87 -3.37 -18.15
CA ASN A 155 7.64 -4.05 -17.73
C ASN A 155 6.76 -3.27 -16.76
N ASN A 156 7.23 -2.12 -16.25
CA ASN A 156 6.48 -1.26 -15.32
C ASN A 156 6.74 0.21 -15.63
N PRO A 157 5.70 1.07 -15.59
CA PRO A 157 5.89 2.50 -15.69
C PRO A 157 6.82 3.05 -14.62
N THR A 158 7.61 4.06 -14.97
CA THR A 158 8.30 4.90 -13.99
C THR A 158 7.40 6.08 -13.67
N TYR A 159 6.82 6.07 -12.48
CA TYR A 159 5.82 7.07 -12.07
C TYR A 159 6.43 8.43 -11.80
N ARG A 160 5.68 9.48 -12.13
CA ARG A 160 6.00 10.86 -11.80
C ARG A 160 6.21 11.04 -10.29
N ARG A 161 7.30 11.73 -9.93
CA ARG A 161 7.72 12.08 -8.56
C ARG A 161 8.46 13.40 -8.62
N ARG A 162 7.75 14.49 -8.83
CA ARG A 162 8.38 15.82 -9.05
C ARG A 162 9.18 16.24 -7.83
N ALA A 163 10.33 16.85 -8.11
CA ALA A 163 11.11 17.55 -7.10
C ALA A 163 10.40 18.87 -6.70
N PRO A 164 10.68 19.43 -5.51
CA PRO A 164 10.07 20.70 -5.08
C PRO A 164 10.22 21.83 -6.10
N GLU A 165 11.38 21.94 -6.72
CA GLU A 165 11.67 22.92 -7.78
C GLU A 165 10.88 22.68 -9.09
N ASP A 166 10.36 21.47 -9.28
CA ASP A 166 9.53 21.08 -10.42
C ASP A 166 8.01 21.05 -10.06
N GLY A 167 7.63 21.66 -8.93
CA GLY A 167 6.25 21.69 -8.44
C GLY A 167 5.85 20.47 -7.61
N GLY A 168 6.82 19.66 -7.19
CA GLY A 168 6.60 18.61 -6.20
C GLY A 168 6.40 19.18 -4.79
N ARG A 169 5.99 18.35 -3.86
CA ARG A 169 5.64 18.76 -2.49
C ARG A 169 6.58 18.19 -1.45
N GLN A 170 6.64 18.90 -0.34
CA GLN A 170 7.26 18.44 0.90
C GLN A 170 6.30 18.73 2.05
N ILE A 171 6.11 17.74 2.93
CA ILE A 171 5.22 17.84 4.09
C ILE A 171 5.97 17.37 5.31
N VAL A 172 5.86 18.11 6.42
CA VAL A 172 6.36 17.66 7.71
C VAL A 172 5.34 16.69 8.32
N CYS A 173 5.70 15.43 8.46
CA CYS A 173 4.86 14.44 9.09
C CYS A 173 4.71 14.73 10.59
N LYS A 174 3.51 15.11 11.03
CA LYS A 174 3.22 15.50 12.43
C LYS A 174 3.62 14.44 13.46
N LYS A 175 3.49 13.14 13.10
CA LYS A 175 3.82 12.03 14.02
C LYS A 175 5.32 11.82 14.23
N SER A 176 6.13 12.05 13.22
CA SER A 176 7.57 11.76 13.23
C SER A 176 8.44 13.01 13.22
N GLY A 177 7.89 14.20 12.97
CA GLY A 177 8.64 15.43 12.74
C GLY A 177 9.50 15.41 11.47
N ARG A 178 9.44 14.35 10.68
CA ARG A 178 10.25 14.15 9.48
C ARG A 178 9.62 14.86 8.29
N THR A 179 10.44 15.53 7.50
CA THR A 179 10.03 16.05 6.19
C THR A 179 10.01 14.89 5.18
N VAL A 180 8.87 14.73 4.53
CA VAL A 180 8.61 13.73 3.49
C VAL A 180 8.39 14.43 2.17
N ASP A 181 8.97 13.92 1.10
CA ASP A 181 8.75 14.35 -0.27
C ASP A 181 8.29 13.18 -1.16
N ASN A 182 8.06 13.45 -2.45
CA ASN A 182 7.53 12.48 -3.41
C ASN A 182 8.39 11.21 -3.56
N ARG A 183 9.67 11.24 -3.18
CA ARG A 183 10.55 10.06 -3.26
C ARG A 183 10.16 8.94 -2.30
N TRP A 184 9.40 9.26 -1.25
CA TRP A 184 9.01 8.33 -0.21
C TRP A 184 7.60 7.80 -0.37
N VAL A 185 6.82 8.32 -1.32
CA VAL A 185 5.43 7.94 -1.53
C VAL A 185 5.34 6.57 -2.21
N VAL A 186 4.57 5.66 -1.62
CA VAL A 186 4.19 4.37 -2.23
C VAL A 186 3.13 4.65 -3.30
N PRO A 187 3.23 4.08 -4.51
CA PRO A 187 2.22 4.29 -5.55
C PRO A 187 0.82 3.93 -5.05
N TYR A 188 -0.14 4.79 -5.28
CA TYR A 188 -1.52 4.62 -4.80
C TYR A 188 -2.53 5.16 -5.83
N ASN A 189 -3.79 4.81 -5.66
CA ASN A 189 -4.91 5.44 -6.36
C ASN A 189 -5.67 6.33 -5.36
N PRO A 190 -5.86 7.64 -5.65
CA PRO A 190 -6.52 8.58 -4.72
C PRO A 190 -7.94 8.15 -4.34
N PHE A 191 -8.74 7.70 -5.31
CA PHE A 191 -10.10 7.23 -5.07
C PHE A 191 -10.13 6.00 -4.15
N LEU A 192 -9.30 4.98 -4.45
CA LEU A 192 -9.21 3.79 -3.62
C LEU A 192 -8.69 4.09 -2.22
N SER A 193 -7.75 5.01 -2.09
CA SER A 193 -7.23 5.45 -0.78
C SER A 193 -8.31 6.10 0.06
N LEU A 194 -9.07 7.04 -0.50
CA LEU A 194 -10.21 7.67 0.18
C LEU A 194 -11.31 6.66 0.53
N ARG A 195 -11.60 5.74 -0.37
CA ARG A 195 -12.66 4.73 -0.21
C ARG A 195 -12.35 3.71 0.86
N MET A 196 -11.12 3.18 0.88
CA MET A 196 -10.72 2.07 1.75
C MET A 196 -10.05 2.52 3.05
N ASN A 197 -9.48 3.72 3.06
CA ASN A 197 -8.76 4.28 4.22
C ASN A 197 -7.78 3.28 4.86
N CYS A 198 -6.91 2.69 4.03
CA CYS A 198 -5.89 1.73 4.46
C CYS A 198 -4.68 1.79 3.54
N HIS A 199 -3.65 1.00 3.83
CA HIS A 199 -2.52 0.81 2.92
C HIS A 199 -2.98 0.06 1.67
N ILE A 200 -2.97 0.72 0.52
CA ILE A 200 -3.24 0.12 -0.81
C ILE A 200 -2.15 0.55 -1.78
N ASN A 201 -1.18 -0.32 -2.04
CA ASN A 201 -0.25 -0.13 -3.15
C ASN A 201 -0.96 -0.48 -4.46
N ASN A 202 -1.02 0.48 -5.38
CA ASN A 202 -1.59 0.31 -6.71
C ASN A 202 -0.50 0.53 -7.75
N GLU A 203 -0.26 -0.47 -8.59
CA GLU A 203 0.76 -0.40 -9.64
C GLU A 203 0.19 -0.93 -10.96
N MET A 204 0.56 -0.28 -12.06
CA MET A 204 0.28 -0.79 -13.40
C MET A 204 1.39 -1.72 -13.85
N CYS A 205 1.00 -2.86 -14.39
CA CYS A 205 1.91 -3.84 -14.97
C CYS A 205 1.65 -3.95 -16.47
N THR A 206 2.66 -3.65 -17.27
CA THR A 206 2.55 -3.66 -18.74
C THR A 206 2.94 -5.00 -19.36
N SER A 207 3.39 -5.96 -18.55
CA SER A 207 3.87 -7.25 -19.05
C SER A 207 3.26 -8.46 -18.34
N PRO A 208 3.30 -9.64 -18.99
CA PRO A 208 2.89 -10.92 -18.39
C PRO A 208 3.67 -11.31 -17.12
N LYS A 209 4.76 -10.60 -16.79
CA LYS A 209 5.54 -10.86 -15.56
C LYS A 209 4.76 -10.56 -14.29
N ALA A 210 3.68 -9.78 -14.36
CA ALA A 210 2.75 -9.57 -13.25
C ALA A 210 2.16 -10.89 -12.71
N SER A 211 1.86 -11.83 -13.59
CA SER A 211 1.38 -13.16 -13.19
C SER A 211 2.43 -13.93 -12.38
N LYS A 212 3.74 -13.80 -12.72
CA LYS A 212 4.82 -14.42 -11.94
C LYS A 212 4.91 -13.87 -10.51
N TYR A 213 4.56 -12.60 -10.31
CA TYR A 213 4.52 -12.01 -8.98
C TYR A 213 3.48 -12.69 -8.09
N LEU A 214 2.27 -12.92 -8.61
CA LEU A 214 1.24 -13.65 -7.89
C LEU A 214 1.58 -15.13 -7.69
N TYR A 215 2.19 -15.79 -8.67
CA TYR A 215 2.68 -17.16 -8.50
C TYR A 215 3.61 -17.30 -7.30
N LYS A 216 4.47 -16.30 -7.05
CA LYS A 216 5.34 -16.28 -5.88
C LYS A 216 4.55 -16.34 -4.56
N TYR A 217 3.37 -15.74 -4.49
CA TYR A 217 2.51 -15.77 -3.30
C TYR A 217 1.65 -17.03 -3.24
N LEU A 218 1.23 -17.58 -4.38
CA LEU A 218 0.53 -18.86 -4.46
C LEU A 218 1.41 -20.03 -4.00
N THR A 219 2.71 -19.97 -4.28
CA THR A 219 3.67 -21.01 -3.94
C THR A 219 4.39 -20.78 -2.60
N LYS A 220 4.27 -19.58 -2.03
CA LYS A 220 4.78 -19.26 -0.70
C LYS A 220 3.85 -19.88 0.33
N GLY A 221 4.25 -21.01 0.94
CA GLY A 221 3.52 -21.59 2.06
C GLY A 221 3.30 -20.58 3.20
N SER A 222 2.33 -20.87 4.08
CA SER A 222 2.07 -20.05 5.26
C SER A 222 3.37 -19.80 6.04
N ASP A 223 3.62 -18.55 6.45
CA ASP A 223 4.75 -18.23 7.33
C ASP A 223 4.63 -19.03 8.62
N ARG A 224 5.59 -19.93 8.87
CA ARG A 224 5.62 -20.74 10.10
C ARG A 224 6.06 -19.84 11.25
N ALA A 225 5.20 -19.67 12.26
CA ALA A 225 5.59 -19.12 13.54
C ALA A 225 6.35 -20.20 14.31
N MET A 226 7.58 -19.95 14.71
CA MET A 226 8.27 -20.74 15.72
C MET A 226 7.77 -20.23 17.08
N VAL A 227 6.97 -21.02 17.78
CA VAL A 227 6.62 -20.77 19.18
C VAL A 227 7.70 -21.43 20.02
N ALA A 228 8.58 -20.63 20.61
CA ALA A 228 9.45 -21.12 21.69
C ALA A 228 8.60 -21.20 22.96
N ASN A 229 8.43 -22.40 23.48
CA ASN A 229 7.74 -22.62 24.76
C ASN A 229 8.83 -22.70 25.84
N ASP A 230 9.15 -21.58 26.48
CA ASP A 230 10.19 -21.49 27.53
C ASP A 230 9.80 -22.18 28.85
N ASN A 231 8.64 -22.85 28.92
CA ASN A 231 8.11 -23.44 30.16
C ASN A 231 8.19 -24.99 30.26
N LEU A 232 9.03 -25.68 29.48
CA LEU A 232 9.16 -27.13 29.52
C LEU A 232 10.44 -27.68 30.17
N GLU A 233 11.24 -26.87 30.85
CA GLU A 233 12.47 -27.35 31.53
C GLU A 233 12.44 -27.44 33.04
N GLU A 234 11.30 -27.41 33.70
CA GLU A 234 11.25 -27.59 35.17
C GLU A 234 10.39 -28.71 35.71
N GLN A 235 10.21 -29.82 35.01
CA GLN A 235 9.67 -31.03 35.63
C GLN A 235 10.36 -32.31 35.11
N GLY A 236 11.58 -32.54 35.55
CA GLY A 236 12.34 -33.76 35.19
C GLY A 236 13.60 -34.02 35.97
N LYS A 237 13.62 -33.65 37.27
CA LYS A 237 14.62 -34.16 38.22
C LYS A 237 13.96 -34.31 39.58
N ASP A 238 13.38 -35.47 39.78
CA ASP A 238 13.29 -36.16 41.08
C ASP A 238 12.55 -37.48 40.88
N SER A 239 13.34 -38.56 40.67
CA SER A 239 13.08 -39.93 41.18
C SER A 239 14.18 -40.86 40.70
#